data_94311f0f38cc8949eb6497a164f63149
#
_entry.id   94311f0f38cc8949eb6497a164f63149
#
_cell.length_a   1.000
_cell.length_b   1.000
_cell.length_c   1.000
_cell.angle_alpha   90.00
_cell.angle_beta   90.00
_cell.angle_gamma   90.00
#
_symmetry.space_group_name_H-M   'P 1'
#
loop_
_entity.id
_entity.type
_entity.pdbx_description
1 polymer ?
#
loop_
_entity_poly.entity_id
_entity_poly.type
_entity_poly.pdbx_seq_one_letter_code
_entity_poly.pdbx_strand_id
1 'polypeptide(L)'
;MPKPLAGLRVLELARILAGPWAGQVLADLGADVIKVERKGTGDDTRGWGPPFVEGVDGNHIGSAYFHSANRGKRSIEMDFESEEGRRIVRKLAARSDVLIENFKVGGLAKFGLDYKSLAPECPRLIYCSVTGFGQDGPYAKRAGYDLMAQGMGGVMDLTGMPDGEPTRIGIPMSDIFTGVYSVVGILAALNERQRTGKGCYVDTALVDSTVAVLSNQALNYLVSGKVPKRIGNAHANIVPYQVFPTADGYAIVATGNDNQYVKFCNVLGAAELAQNPEYKDNVGRLKHREVLIGKLSALTARMKRDDLLEKLEAQGVPAGPINDVEQVFNDPQVIHRAMKLDLPSDAARSGSIPGVRTPIIIDGWRAASERPSPRLGEHSAEILREIGEA
;
A
#
# COMPACT_ATOMS: atom_id res chain seq x y z
N MET A 1 -18.70 -3.80 -18.81
CA MET A 1 -19.54 -3.70 -17.58
C MET A 1 -19.39 -2.32 -16.98
N PRO A 2 -20.41 -1.73 -16.34
CA PRO A 2 -20.21 -0.52 -15.57
C PRO A 2 -19.18 -0.81 -14.46
N LYS A 3 -18.28 0.15 -14.19
CA LYS A 3 -17.29 0.01 -13.13
C LYS A 3 -18.01 -0.12 -11.76
N PRO A 4 -17.52 -0.93 -10.81
CA PRO A 4 -18.21 -1.23 -9.55
C PRO A 4 -18.66 -0.01 -8.74
N LEU A 5 -17.89 1.07 -8.77
CA LEU A 5 -18.19 2.32 -8.05
C LEU A 5 -18.65 3.45 -8.98
N ALA A 6 -19.12 3.12 -10.19
CA ALA A 6 -19.67 4.13 -11.10
C ALA A 6 -20.85 4.88 -10.44
N GLY A 7 -20.81 6.22 -10.50
CA GLY A 7 -21.80 7.10 -9.87
C GLY A 7 -21.50 7.44 -8.39
N LEU A 8 -20.51 6.81 -7.77
CA LEU A 8 -20.04 7.20 -6.44
C LEU A 8 -19.12 8.42 -6.55
N ARG A 9 -19.35 9.44 -5.73
CA ARG A 9 -18.49 10.64 -5.66
C ARG A 9 -17.73 10.68 -4.34
N VAL A 10 -16.41 10.91 -4.45
CA VAL A 10 -15.49 11.02 -3.32
C VAL A 10 -14.88 12.42 -3.29
N LEU A 11 -15.02 13.11 -2.18
CA LEU A 11 -14.30 14.36 -1.91
C LEU A 11 -13.04 14.03 -1.11
N GLU A 12 -11.87 14.30 -1.69
CA GLU A 12 -10.59 14.05 -1.05
C GLU A 12 -9.96 15.37 -0.62
N LEU A 13 -9.91 15.60 0.69
CA LEU A 13 -9.17 16.70 1.30
C LEU A 13 -7.77 16.24 1.76
N ALA A 14 -7.52 14.95 1.66
CA ALA A 14 -6.27 14.32 2.07
C ALA A 14 -5.10 14.66 1.15
N ARG A 15 -3.90 14.64 1.73
CA ARG A 15 -2.63 14.86 1.04
C ARG A 15 -1.60 13.83 1.45
N ILE A 16 -0.43 13.84 0.85
CA ILE A 16 0.72 12.95 1.03
C ILE A 16 0.43 11.56 0.42
N LEU A 17 0.12 10.52 1.24
CA LEU A 17 0.05 9.18 0.69
C LEU A 17 -1.15 8.35 1.17
N ALA A 18 -1.35 8.10 2.45
CA ALA A 18 -2.35 7.13 2.92
C ALA A 18 -3.78 7.44 2.43
N GLY A 19 -4.25 8.68 2.64
CA GLY A 19 -5.55 9.14 2.11
C GLY A 19 -5.59 9.18 0.59
N PRO A 20 -4.61 9.80 -0.10
CA PRO A 20 -4.52 9.78 -1.55
C PRO A 20 -4.46 8.38 -2.17
N TRP A 21 -3.80 7.42 -1.51
CA TRP A 21 -3.82 6.01 -1.94
C TRP A 21 -5.24 5.42 -1.91
N ALA A 22 -5.98 5.69 -0.82
CA ALA A 22 -7.38 5.27 -0.73
C ALA A 22 -8.23 5.89 -1.86
N GLY A 23 -8.08 7.20 -2.10
CA GLY A 23 -8.76 7.89 -3.20
C GLY A 23 -8.42 7.31 -4.57
N GLN A 24 -7.15 6.98 -4.84
CA GLN A 24 -6.73 6.35 -6.10
C GLN A 24 -7.36 4.97 -6.29
N VAL A 25 -7.39 4.13 -5.25
CA VAL A 25 -8.02 2.80 -5.34
C VAL A 25 -9.51 2.94 -5.64
N LEU A 26 -10.21 3.89 -5.01
CA LEU A 26 -11.62 4.17 -5.30
C LEU A 26 -11.83 4.69 -6.73
N ALA A 27 -10.93 5.55 -7.24
CA ALA A 27 -10.94 6.02 -8.62
C ALA A 27 -10.71 4.87 -9.63
N ASP A 28 -9.78 3.97 -9.34
CA ASP A 28 -9.54 2.78 -10.15
C ASP A 28 -10.74 1.84 -10.18
N LEU A 29 -11.51 1.78 -9.11
CA LEU A 29 -12.78 1.04 -9.03
C LEU A 29 -13.96 1.78 -9.67
N GLY A 30 -13.77 3.00 -10.15
CA GLY A 30 -14.73 3.76 -10.95
C GLY A 30 -15.42 4.92 -10.27
N ALA A 31 -15.03 5.28 -9.04
CA ALA A 31 -15.56 6.46 -8.35
C ALA A 31 -15.06 7.76 -9.02
N ASP A 32 -15.88 8.81 -8.96
CA ASP A 32 -15.50 10.19 -9.30
C ASP A 32 -14.81 10.83 -8.07
N VAL A 33 -13.49 10.92 -8.10
CA VAL A 33 -12.70 11.44 -6.98
C VAL A 33 -12.27 12.87 -7.26
N ILE A 34 -12.76 13.81 -6.45
CA ILE A 34 -12.39 15.22 -6.49
C ILE A 34 -11.37 15.49 -5.38
N LYS A 35 -10.13 15.78 -5.78
CA LYS A 35 -9.05 16.19 -4.86
C LYS A 35 -9.05 17.68 -4.71
N VAL A 36 -9.23 18.14 -3.47
CA VAL A 36 -9.12 19.56 -3.13
C VAL A 36 -7.68 19.84 -2.71
N GLU A 37 -7.05 20.74 -3.40
CA GLU A 37 -5.64 21.09 -3.19
C GLU A 37 -5.48 22.54 -2.74
N ARG A 38 -4.38 22.83 -2.04
CA ARG A 38 -4.06 24.20 -1.62
C ARG A 38 -3.79 25.06 -2.85
N LYS A 39 -4.36 26.25 -2.87
CA LYS A 39 -4.18 27.22 -3.94
C LYS A 39 -2.70 27.54 -4.16
N GLY A 40 -2.24 27.44 -5.40
CA GLY A 40 -0.90 27.78 -5.89
C GLY A 40 0.18 26.73 -5.60
N THR A 41 0.05 25.90 -4.55
CA THR A 41 1.09 24.92 -4.15
C THR A 41 0.66 23.47 -4.28
N GLY A 42 -0.63 23.17 -4.14
CA GLY A 42 -1.18 21.84 -4.20
C GLY A 42 -0.78 20.93 -3.04
N ASP A 43 -0.77 19.64 -3.32
CA ASP A 43 -0.26 18.60 -2.43
C ASP A 43 1.26 18.70 -2.33
N ASP A 44 1.79 18.59 -1.11
CA ASP A 44 3.23 18.70 -0.84
C ASP A 44 4.04 17.70 -1.69
N THR A 45 3.46 16.55 -2.00
CA THR A 45 4.11 15.49 -2.82
C THR A 45 4.36 15.91 -4.26
N ARG A 46 3.72 16.96 -4.77
CA ARG A 46 4.05 17.49 -6.12
C ARG A 46 5.51 17.91 -6.25
N GLY A 47 6.11 18.37 -5.13
CA GLY A 47 7.51 18.77 -5.04
C GLY A 47 8.47 17.68 -4.54
N TRP A 48 8.00 16.49 -4.18
CA TRP A 48 8.85 15.43 -3.60
C TRP A 48 9.59 14.61 -4.67
N GLY A 49 10.42 15.26 -5.43
CA GLY A 49 11.30 14.66 -6.42
C GLY A 49 12.77 15.01 -6.17
N PRO A 50 13.72 14.57 -7.02
CA PRO A 50 13.51 13.79 -8.24
C PRO A 50 13.09 12.35 -7.98
N PRO A 51 12.55 11.62 -8.99
CA PRO A 51 12.30 12.08 -10.35
C PRO A 51 11.00 12.87 -10.49
N PHE A 52 10.96 13.71 -11.55
CA PHE A 52 9.78 14.48 -11.93
C PHE A 52 9.30 14.06 -13.32
N VAL A 53 7.99 14.19 -13.60
CA VAL A 53 7.47 14.05 -14.95
C VAL A 53 7.64 15.40 -15.67
N GLU A 54 8.35 15.39 -16.79
CA GLU A 54 8.61 16.58 -17.61
C GLU A 54 7.35 16.96 -18.38
N GLY A 55 6.96 18.23 -18.30
CA GLY A 55 5.89 18.83 -19.11
C GLY A 55 6.37 19.25 -20.50
N VAL A 56 5.42 19.44 -21.40
CA VAL A 56 5.69 19.91 -22.78
C VAL A 56 6.25 21.33 -22.82
N ASP A 57 5.99 22.13 -21.78
CA ASP A 57 6.48 23.51 -21.61
C ASP A 57 7.88 23.61 -20.99
N GLY A 58 8.52 22.48 -20.70
CA GLY A 58 9.85 22.39 -20.07
C GLY A 58 9.82 22.47 -18.54
N ASN A 59 8.67 22.72 -17.92
CA ASN A 59 8.49 22.64 -16.47
C ASN A 59 8.11 21.20 -16.08
N HIS A 60 8.22 20.85 -14.80
CA HIS A 60 7.68 19.57 -14.33
C HIS A 60 6.18 19.68 -13.99
N ILE A 61 5.44 18.61 -14.21
CA ILE A 61 4.00 18.52 -13.91
C ILE A 61 3.71 17.73 -12.63
N GLY A 62 4.73 17.44 -11.86
CA GLY A 62 4.68 16.75 -10.57
C GLY A 62 5.78 15.70 -10.44
N SER A 63 6.05 15.32 -9.20
CA SER A 63 7.01 14.24 -8.90
C SER A 63 6.41 12.86 -9.18
N ALA A 64 7.25 11.85 -9.38
CA ALA A 64 6.82 10.46 -9.44
C ALA A 64 6.04 10.05 -8.19
N TYR A 65 6.37 10.62 -7.03
CA TYR A 65 5.66 10.38 -5.78
C TYR A 65 4.20 10.83 -5.86
N PHE A 66 3.93 12.05 -6.35
CA PHE A 66 2.56 12.54 -6.55
C PHE A 66 1.78 11.65 -7.53
N HIS A 67 2.39 11.29 -8.65
CA HIS A 67 1.75 10.47 -9.67
C HIS A 67 1.47 9.04 -9.20
N SER A 68 2.19 8.54 -8.20
CA SER A 68 1.98 7.19 -7.66
C SER A 68 0.64 7.00 -6.92
N ALA A 69 0.02 8.08 -6.43
CA ALA A 69 -1.16 8.02 -5.57
C ALA A 69 -2.36 8.87 -6.05
N ASN A 70 -2.28 9.49 -7.24
CA ASN A 70 -3.30 10.46 -7.65
C ASN A 70 -3.94 10.20 -9.03
N ARG A 71 -3.67 9.03 -9.64
CA ARG A 71 -4.33 8.62 -10.89
C ARG A 71 -5.85 8.60 -10.75
N GLY A 72 -6.52 9.02 -11.80
CA GLY A 72 -7.98 8.94 -11.89
C GLY A 72 -8.74 10.06 -11.21
N LYS A 73 -8.05 10.98 -10.53
CA LYS A 73 -8.68 12.08 -9.79
C LYS A 73 -8.90 13.31 -10.68
N ARG A 74 -9.83 14.16 -10.24
CA ARG A 74 -9.99 15.53 -10.69
C ARG A 74 -9.45 16.47 -9.61
N SER A 75 -8.71 17.53 -9.98
CA SER A 75 -8.14 18.49 -9.06
C SER A 75 -8.87 19.82 -9.10
N ILE A 76 -9.17 20.35 -7.92
CA ILE A 76 -9.64 21.74 -7.70
C ILE A 76 -8.76 22.42 -6.67
N GLU A 77 -8.35 23.65 -6.94
CA GLU A 77 -7.61 24.48 -5.99
C GLU A 77 -8.56 25.25 -5.08
N MET A 78 -8.36 25.15 -3.76
CA MET A 78 -9.14 25.89 -2.77
C MET A 78 -8.27 26.40 -1.63
N ASP A 79 -8.66 27.57 -1.12
CA ASP A 79 -8.13 28.11 0.13
C ASP A 79 -9.18 27.93 1.25
N PHE A 80 -8.94 26.98 2.17
CA PHE A 80 -9.83 26.74 3.32
C PHE A 80 -9.83 27.87 4.35
N GLU A 81 -8.86 28.78 4.32
CA GLU A 81 -8.82 29.94 5.20
C GLU A 81 -9.80 31.02 4.75
N SER A 82 -10.15 31.05 3.46
CA SER A 82 -11.18 31.94 2.94
C SER A 82 -12.61 31.45 3.25
N GLU A 83 -13.54 32.36 3.41
CA GLU A 83 -14.96 32.02 3.59
C GLU A 83 -15.54 31.35 2.34
N GLU A 84 -15.16 31.83 1.16
CA GLU A 84 -15.55 31.27 -0.13
C GLU A 84 -15.08 29.83 -0.29
N GLY A 85 -13.80 29.54 0.00
CA GLY A 85 -13.25 28.19 -0.09
C GLY A 85 -13.96 27.22 0.83
N ARG A 86 -14.23 27.61 2.09
CA ARG A 86 -15.03 26.77 3.02
C ARG A 86 -16.43 26.50 2.49
N ARG A 87 -17.10 27.52 1.96
CA ARG A 87 -18.45 27.40 1.39
C ARG A 87 -18.47 26.44 0.20
N ILE A 88 -17.49 26.53 -0.69
CA ILE A 88 -17.36 25.64 -1.85
C ILE A 88 -17.13 24.20 -1.40
N VAL A 89 -16.20 23.95 -0.47
CA VAL A 89 -15.92 22.61 0.04
C VAL A 89 -17.14 21.99 0.73
N ARG A 90 -17.92 22.77 1.50
CA ARG A 90 -19.21 22.30 2.07
C ARG A 90 -20.21 21.90 0.98
N LYS A 91 -20.35 22.68 -0.09
CA LYS A 91 -21.18 22.32 -1.24
C LYS A 91 -20.73 21.04 -1.94
N LEU A 92 -19.42 20.84 -2.07
CA LEU A 92 -18.85 19.60 -2.61
C LEU A 92 -19.16 18.43 -1.69
N ALA A 93 -18.99 18.59 -0.36
CA ALA A 93 -19.30 17.54 0.63
C ALA A 93 -20.77 17.14 0.58
N ALA A 94 -21.70 18.10 0.45
CA ALA A 94 -23.13 17.83 0.33
C ALA A 94 -23.52 17.04 -0.94
N ARG A 95 -22.66 17.01 -1.95
CA ARG A 95 -22.85 16.29 -3.20
C ARG A 95 -21.97 15.05 -3.34
N SER A 96 -21.28 14.68 -2.26
CA SER A 96 -20.39 13.55 -2.22
C SER A 96 -20.93 12.42 -1.34
N ASP A 97 -20.59 11.20 -1.69
CA ASP A 97 -20.92 10.00 -0.94
C ASP A 97 -19.92 9.74 0.19
N VAL A 98 -18.66 10.08 -0.09
CA VAL A 98 -17.52 9.85 0.79
C VAL A 98 -16.68 11.12 0.87
N LEU A 99 -16.18 11.43 2.05
CA LEU A 99 -15.13 12.41 2.26
C LEU A 99 -13.93 11.72 2.91
N ILE A 100 -12.72 11.97 2.36
CA ILE A 100 -11.46 11.44 2.92
C ILE A 100 -10.59 12.63 3.32
N GLU A 101 -10.08 12.63 4.57
CA GLU A 101 -9.16 13.65 5.06
C GLU A 101 -8.04 13.04 5.90
N ASN A 102 -6.92 13.75 6.04
CA ASN A 102 -5.81 13.33 6.90
C ASN A 102 -5.17 14.52 7.64
N PHE A 103 -6.00 15.45 8.09
CA PHE A 103 -5.56 16.56 8.92
C PHE A 103 -5.29 16.11 10.36
N LYS A 104 -4.56 16.93 11.11
CA LYS A 104 -4.41 16.71 12.56
C LYS A 104 -5.78 16.67 13.21
N VAL A 105 -5.93 15.83 14.23
CA VAL A 105 -7.18 15.72 15.01
C VAL A 105 -7.69 17.11 15.42
N GLY A 106 -8.95 17.39 15.06
CA GLY A 106 -9.59 18.69 15.28
C GLY A 106 -9.17 19.80 14.29
N GLY A 107 -8.24 19.54 13.36
CA GLY A 107 -7.72 20.57 12.44
C GLY A 107 -8.77 21.16 11.50
N LEU A 108 -9.76 20.37 11.09
CA LEU A 108 -10.85 20.81 10.22
C LEU A 108 -12.02 21.45 10.97
N ALA A 109 -12.11 21.29 12.29
CA ALA A 109 -13.21 21.86 13.10
C ALA A 109 -13.29 23.38 13.02
N LYS A 110 -12.13 24.08 13.03
CA LYS A 110 -12.08 25.54 12.88
C LYS A 110 -12.61 26.05 11.54
N PHE A 111 -12.68 25.16 10.53
CA PHE A 111 -13.22 25.46 9.21
C PHE A 111 -14.68 24.99 9.03
N GLY A 112 -15.25 24.29 10.04
CA GLY A 112 -16.56 23.67 9.95
C GLY A 112 -16.62 22.54 8.91
N LEU A 113 -15.48 21.87 8.67
CA LEU A 113 -15.33 20.78 7.70
C LEU A 113 -15.06 19.44 8.36
N ASP A 114 -15.12 19.37 9.69
CA ASP A 114 -15.05 18.11 10.44
C ASP A 114 -16.39 17.34 10.39
N TYR A 115 -16.36 16.07 10.78
CA TYR A 115 -17.55 15.21 10.75
C TYR A 115 -18.72 15.78 11.52
N LYS A 116 -18.47 16.33 12.73
CA LYS A 116 -19.53 16.89 13.58
C LYS A 116 -20.25 18.07 12.93
N SER A 117 -19.50 18.87 12.17
CA SER A 117 -20.04 20.02 11.45
C SER A 117 -20.80 19.62 10.18
N LEU A 118 -20.33 18.60 9.46
CA LEU A 118 -20.91 18.19 8.17
C LEU A 118 -22.06 17.18 8.31
N ALA A 119 -22.03 16.28 9.29
CA ALA A 119 -23.01 15.21 9.43
C ALA A 119 -24.48 15.69 9.51
N PRO A 120 -24.82 16.80 10.20
CA PRO A 120 -26.21 17.31 10.22
C PRO A 120 -26.71 17.74 8.83
N GLU A 121 -25.85 18.30 8.00
CA GLU A 121 -26.19 18.79 6.65
C GLU A 121 -26.06 17.67 5.60
N CYS A 122 -25.19 16.68 5.87
CA CYS A 122 -24.88 15.60 4.94
C CYS A 122 -25.11 14.22 5.63
N PRO A 123 -26.35 13.86 6.01
CA PRO A 123 -26.62 12.68 6.86
C PRO A 123 -26.28 11.35 6.19
N ARG A 124 -26.00 11.33 4.89
CA ARG A 124 -25.60 10.15 4.12
C ARG A 124 -24.10 10.08 3.86
N LEU A 125 -23.34 11.11 4.25
CA LEU A 125 -21.91 11.20 3.99
C LEU A 125 -21.15 10.18 4.84
N ILE A 126 -20.29 9.40 4.20
CA ILE A 126 -19.29 8.58 4.88
C ILE A 126 -18.04 9.43 5.00
N TYR A 127 -17.64 9.71 6.23
CA TYR A 127 -16.50 10.58 6.53
C TYR A 127 -15.34 9.72 7.03
N CYS A 128 -14.26 9.62 6.26
CA CYS A 128 -13.08 8.83 6.59
C CYS A 128 -11.93 9.75 6.98
N SER A 129 -11.51 9.64 8.25
CA SER A 129 -10.30 10.30 8.77
C SER A 129 -9.14 9.32 8.82
N VAL A 130 -7.99 9.75 8.30
CA VAL A 130 -6.74 9.00 8.31
C VAL A 130 -5.72 9.76 9.16
N THR A 131 -5.26 9.18 10.26
CA THR A 131 -4.33 9.84 11.19
C THR A 131 -3.14 8.95 11.53
N GLY A 132 -2.16 9.50 12.24
CA GLY A 132 -1.02 8.69 12.73
C GLY A 132 -1.40 7.71 13.84
N PHE A 133 -2.30 8.13 14.75
CA PHE A 133 -2.54 7.43 16.03
C PHE A 133 -4.02 7.29 16.41
N GLY A 134 -4.96 7.56 15.51
CA GLY A 134 -6.40 7.56 15.81
C GLY A 134 -6.92 8.91 16.32
N GLN A 135 -8.23 9.01 16.42
CA GLN A 135 -8.93 10.25 16.81
C GLN A 135 -8.96 10.47 18.33
N ASP A 136 -8.64 9.46 19.11
CA ASP A 136 -8.64 9.48 20.57
C ASP A 136 -7.36 8.87 21.15
N GLY A 137 -7.30 8.73 22.48
CA GLY A 137 -6.16 8.16 23.17
C GLY A 137 -4.99 9.13 23.39
N PRO A 138 -3.92 8.63 24.05
CA PRO A 138 -2.83 9.50 24.55
C PRO A 138 -2.00 10.15 23.45
N TYR A 139 -2.03 9.60 22.21
CA TYR A 139 -1.23 10.06 21.08
C TYR A 139 -2.02 10.76 19.98
N ALA A 140 -3.33 10.91 20.11
CA ALA A 140 -4.21 11.47 19.08
C ALA A 140 -3.74 12.83 18.53
N LYS A 141 -3.14 13.69 19.37
CA LYS A 141 -2.65 15.03 18.97
C LYS A 141 -1.25 15.02 18.36
N ARG A 142 -0.56 13.89 18.34
CA ARG A 142 0.78 13.79 17.75
C ARG A 142 0.71 13.78 16.22
N ALA A 143 1.70 14.39 15.59
CA ALA A 143 1.93 14.18 14.17
C ALA A 143 2.42 12.75 13.93
N GLY A 144 1.88 12.08 12.93
CA GLY A 144 2.29 10.73 12.51
C GLY A 144 2.73 10.73 11.06
N TYR A 145 3.78 9.96 10.77
CA TYR A 145 4.26 9.64 9.44
C TYR A 145 4.58 8.16 9.36
N ASP A 146 4.65 7.61 8.16
CA ASP A 146 4.92 6.20 7.88
C ASP A 146 6.10 5.63 8.70
N LEU A 147 7.25 6.31 8.68
CA LEU A 147 8.46 5.85 9.39
C LEU A 147 8.23 5.74 10.90
N MET A 148 7.51 6.69 11.49
CA MET A 148 7.16 6.65 12.92
C MET A 148 6.21 5.50 13.23
N ALA A 149 5.23 5.25 12.37
CA ALA A 149 4.30 4.13 12.52
C ALA A 149 5.00 2.79 12.37
N GLN A 150 5.94 2.64 11.43
CA GLN A 150 6.77 1.43 11.31
C GLN A 150 7.61 1.19 12.57
N GLY A 151 8.22 2.25 13.15
CA GLY A 151 8.99 2.14 14.37
C GLY A 151 8.14 1.81 15.59
N MET A 152 7.10 2.59 15.85
CA MET A 152 6.22 2.43 17.01
C MET A 152 5.31 1.19 16.90
N GLY A 153 4.95 0.79 15.70
CA GLY A 153 4.16 -0.39 15.42
C GLY A 153 4.95 -1.70 15.40
N GLY A 154 6.27 -1.68 15.69
CA GLY A 154 7.09 -2.88 15.89
C GLY A 154 7.71 -3.49 14.63
N VAL A 155 7.32 -3.05 13.43
CA VAL A 155 7.83 -3.61 12.16
C VAL A 155 9.34 -3.42 12.01
N MET A 156 9.87 -2.25 12.40
CA MET A 156 11.32 -1.99 12.28
C MET A 156 12.15 -2.89 13.16
N ASP A 157 11.67 -3.22 14.38
CA ASP A 157 12.40 -4.13 15.27
C ASP A 157 12.44 -5.57 14.74
N LEU A 158 11.46 -5.97 13.94
CA LEU A 158 11.39 -7.29 13.30
C LEU A 158 12.18 -7.37 11.99
N THR A 159 12.51 -6.22 11.38
CA THR A 159 13.12 -6.14 10.04
C THR A 159 14.61 -5.86 10.14
N GLY A 160 15.41 -6.64 9.43
CA GLY A 160 16.87 -6.51 9.37
C GLY A 160 17.63 -7.77 9.79
N MET A 161 18.94 -7.70 9.69
CA MET A 161 19.84 -8.79 10.12
C MET A 161 19.86 -8.92 11.66
N PRO A 162 20.09 -10.12 12.21
CA PRO A 162 20.08 -10.36 13.66
C PRO A 162 20.92 -9.36 14.46
N ASP A 163 22.11 -9.08 14.00
CA ASP A 163 23.09 -8.18 14.66
C ASP A 163 23.08 -6.76 14.05
N GLY A 164 22.16 -6.48 13.14
CA GLY A 164 22.01 -5.17 12.50
C GLY A 164 21.12 -4.21 13.30
N GLU A 165 21.05 -2.96 12.84
CA GLU A 165 20.10 -1.99 13.36
C GLU A 165 18.66 -2.33 12.95
N PRO A 166 17.63 -1.87 13.70
CA PRO A 166 16.24 -1.92 13.28
C PRO A 166 16.06 -1.22 11.93
N THR A 167 15.52 -1.92 10.95
CA THR A 167 15.46 -1.43 9.56
C THR A 167 14.01 -1.22 9.13
N ARG A 168 13.72 -0.08 8.50
CA ARG A 168 12.42 0.15 7.89
C ARG A 168 12.21 -0.74 6.66
N ILE A 169 10.97 -1.04 6.33
CA ILE A 169 10.64 -1.58 5.00
C ILE A 169 10.87 -0.49 3.96
N GLY A 170 11.46 -0.84 2.82
CA GLY A 170 11.86 0.11 1.77
C GLY A 170 10.73 0.91 1.11
N ILE A 171 9.48 0.53 1.35
CA ILE A 171 8.27 1.21 0.89
C ILE A 171 7.50 1.82 2.07
N PRO A 172 6.63 2.81 1.88
CA PRO A 172 5.79 3.40 2.93
C PRO A 172 4.62 2.47 3.29
N MET A 173 4.95 1.35 3.92
CA MET A 173 4.05 0.24 4.19
C MET A 173 2.86 0.66 5.07
N SER A 174 3.12 1.45 6.13
CA SER A 174 2.06 1.89 7.06
C SER A 174 1.03 2.76 6.35
N ASP A 175 1.47 3.68 5.48
CA ASP A 175 0.57 4.51 4.67
C ASP A 175 -0.26 3.66 3.71
N ILE A 176 0.39 2.75 2.97
CA ILE A 176 -0.28 1.90 1.97
C ILE A 176 -1.35 1.02 2.62
N PHE A 177 -1.03 0.31 3.71
CA PHE A 177 -2.00 -0.52 4.41
C PHE A 177 -3.12 0.30 5.03
N THR A 178 -2.82 1.48 5.58
CA THR A 178 -3.86 2.37 6.11
C THR A 178 -4.79 2.83 4.99
N GLY A 179 -4.26 3.19 3.83
CA GLY A 179 -5.07 3.51 2.65
C GLY A 179 -5.97 2.36 2.22
N VAL A 180 -5.45 1.12 2.21
CA VAL A 180 -6.24 -0.08 1.88
C VAL A 180 -7.32 -0.34 2.94
N TYR A 181 -7.00 -0.27 4.25
CA TYR A 181 -7.99 -0.42 5.31
C TYR A 181 -9.04 0.69 5.28
N SER A 182 -8.66 1.92 4.91
CA SER A 182 -9.62 3.01 4.70
C SER A 182 -10.61 2.66 3.59
N VAL A 183 -10.15 2.11 2.46
CA VAL A 183 -11.04 1.62 1.39
C VAL A 183 -11.98 0.52 1.90
N VAL A 184 -11.47 -0.46 2.65
CA VAL A 184 -12.29 -1.52 3.23
C VAL A 184 -13.36 -0.94 4.17
N GLY A 185 -12.99 -0.01 5.06
CA GLY A 185 -13.91 0.68 5.95
C GLY A 185 -14.98 1.48 5.18
N ILE A 186 -14.58 2.22 4.16
CA ILE A 186 -15.48 2.98 3.29
C ILE A 186 -16.47 2.04 2.57
N LEU A 187 -16.00 0.94 1.99
CA LEU A 187 -16.87 -0.01 1.29
C LEU A 187 -17.85 -0.70 2.25
N ALA A 188 -17.42 -1.06 3.45
CA ALA A 188 -18.29 -1.58 4.51
C ALA A 188 -19.36 -0.57 4.91
N ALA A 189 -18.97 0.69 5.10
CA ALA A 189 -19.88 1.79 5.41
C ALA A 189 -20.88 2.08 4.27
N LEU A 190 -20.44 1.99 3.00
CA LEU A 190 -21.31 2.11 1.83
C LEU A 190 -22.36 1.00 1.79
N ASN A 191 -21.96 -0.23 2.09
CA ASN A 191 -22.89 -1.37 2.19
C ASN A 191 -23.91 -1.18 3.33
N GLU A 192 -23.47 -0.76 4.51
CA GLU A 192 -24.36 -0.47 5.65
C GLU A 192 -25.30 0.69 5.36
N ARG A 193 -24.83 1.73 4.65
CA ARG A 193 -25.65 2.86 4.21
C ARG A 193 -26.82 2.44 3.31
N GLN A 194 -26.68 1.39 2.50
CA GLN A 194 -27.78 0.88 1.68
C GLN A 194 -28.94 0.38 2.56
N ARG A 195 -28.64 -0.20 3.71
CA ARG A 195 -29.62 -0.72 4.67
C ARG A 195 -30.20 0.38 5.58
N THR A 196 -29.36 1.31 6.05
CA THR A 196 -29.75 2.30 7.07
C THR A 196 -30.17 3.65 6.48
N GLY A 197 -29.79 3.94 5.26
CA GLY A 197 -29.93 5.26 4.64
C GLY A 197 -28.98 6.32 5.19
N LYS A 198 -28.13 5.99 6.18
CA LYS A 198 -27.26 6.92 6.91
C LYS A 198 -25.80 6.69 6.59
N GLY A 199 -25.01 7.78 6.51
CA GLY A 199 -23.56 7.75 6.53
C GLY A 199 -23.01 7.49 7.95
N CYS A 200 -21.69 7.45 8.05
CA CYS A 200 -21.00 7.25 9.33
C CYS A 200 -19.61 7.84 9.31
N TYR A 201 -18.96 7.79 10.46
CA TYR A 201 -17.57 8.15 10.65
C TYR A 201 -16.69 6.90 10.59
N VAL A 202 -15.63 6.96 9.81
CA VAL A 202 -14.58 5.91 9.69
C VAL A 202 -13.28 6.51 10.18
N ASP A 203 -12.71 5.94 11.23
CA ASP A 203 -11.40 6.32 11.79
C ASP A 203 -10.38 5.24 11.45
N THR A 204 -9.29 5.63 10.82
CA THR A 204 -8.16 4.75 10.51
C THR A 204 -6.84 5.39 10.91
N ALA A 205 -5.94 4.59 11.49
CA ALA A 205 -4.66 5.09 11.96
C ALA A 205 -3.48 4.28 11.41
N LEU A 206 -2.36 4.99 11.15
CA LEU A 206 -1.15 4.36 10.65
C LEU A 206 -0.60 3.32 11.64
N VAL A 207 -0.59 3.64 12.93
CA VAL A 207 -0.08 2.72 13.96
C VAL A 207 -0.97 1.49 14.08
N ASP A 208 -2.29 1.64 14.05
CA ASP A 208 -3.24 0.52 14.17
C ASP A 208 -3.09 -0.42 12.98
N SER A 209 -3.01 0.14 11.78
CA SER A 209 -2.77 -0.63 10.55
C SER A 209 -1.44 -1.37 10.60
N THR A 210 -0.39 -0.73 11.13
CA THR A 210 0.93 -1.35 11.28
C THR A 210 0.89 -2.50 12.28
N VAL A 211 0.22 -2.33 13.43
CA VAL A 211 0.06 -3.39 14.43
C VAL A 211 -0.78 -4.55 13.88
N ALA A 212 -1.85 -4.25 13.15
CA ALA A 212 -2.69 -5.29 12.53
C ALA A 212 -1.91 -6.20 11.56
N VAL A 213 -0.96 -5.64 10.80
CA VAL A 213 -0.16 -6.41 9.84
C VAL A 213 1.05 -7.13 10.45
N LEU A 214 1.32 -7.00 11.75
CA LEU A 214 2.30 -7.86 12.45
C LEU A 214 1.90 -9.34 12.42
N SER A 215 0.61 -9.65 12.27
CA SER A 215 0.09 -10.98 12.00
C SER A 215 0.64 -12.06 12.95
N ASN A 216 1.31 -13.08 12.41
CA ASN A 216 1.89 -14.19 13.17
C ASN A 216 2.96 -13.75 14.20
N GLN A 217 3.70 -12.69 13.94
CA GLN A 217 4.71 -12.20 14.88
C GLN A 217 4.09 -11.60 16.15
N ALA A 218 2.97 -10.87 15.99
CA ALA A 218 2.19 -10.41 17.14
C ALA A 218 1.67 -11.61 17.96
N LEU A 219 1.10 -12.61 17.30
CA LEU A 219 0.56 -13.80 17.95
C LEU A 219 1.66 -14.66 18.58
N ASN A 220 2.85 -14.76 17.97
CA ASN A 220 4.01 -15.42 18.58
C ASN A 220 4.33 -14.82 19.96
N TYR A 221 4.31 -13.49 20.07
CA TYR A 221 4.51 -12.81 21.35
C TYR A 221 3.34 -13.01 22.31
N LEU A 222 2.12 -12.73 21.89
CA LEU A 222 0.93 -12.79 22.74
C LEU A 222 0.68 -14.18 23.34
N VAL A 223 1.00 -15.24 22.59
CA VAL A 223 0.85 -16.63 23.03
C VAL A 223 2.01 -17.09 23.91
N SER A 224 3.23 -16.72 23.57
CA SER A 224 4.44 -17.26 24.25
C SER A 224 5.02 -16.36 25.33
N GLY A 225 4.69 -15.06 25.32
CA GLY A 225 5.35 -14.04 26.14
C GLY A 225 6.80 -13.73 25.71
N LYS A 226 7.30 -14.37 24.64
CA LYS A 226 8.66 -14.18 24.15
C LYS A 226 8.70 -13.15 23.04
N VAL A 227 9.48 -12.09 23.23
CA VAL A 227 9.65 -11.04 22.22
C VAL A 227 10.36 -11.61 20.99
N PRO A 228 9.74 -11.56 19.79
CA PRO A 228 10.38 -11.94 18.55
C PRO A 228 11.63 -11.10 18.29
N LYS A 229 12.64 -11.69 17.64
CA LYS A 229 13.87 -10.99 17.27
C LYS A 229 14.02 -10.94 15.75
N ARG A 230 14.86 -10.01 15.27
CA ARG A 230 15.29 -10.01 13.87
C ARG A 230 15.98 -11.31 13.52
N ILE A 231 15.60 -11.89 12.40
CA ILE A 231 16.17 -13.14 11.88
C ILE A 231 16.52 -13.04 10.38
N GLY A 232 16.74 -11.82 9.89
CA GLY A 232 17.05 -11.56 8.50
C GLY A 232 15.90 -12.00 7.58
N ASN A 233 16.24 -12.80 6.57
CA ASN A 233 15.28 -13.29 5.57
C ASN A 233 14.62 -14.62 5.97
N ALA A 234 14.81 -15.11 7.19
CA ALA A 234 14.26 -16.40 7.61
C ALA A 234 12.82 -16.26 8.11
N HIS A 235 12.00 -17.29 7.87
CA HIS A 235 10.66 -17.38 8.46
C HIS A 235 10.74 -17.79 9.93
N ALA A 236 9.97 -17.13 10.81
CA ALA A 236 10.04 -17.39 12.26
C ALA A 236 9.67 -18.84 12.63
N ASN A 237 8.65 -19.40 11.98
CA ASN A 237 7.99 -20.63 12.40
C ASN A 237 8.18 -21.81 11.41
N ILE A 238 8.88 -21.64 10.30
CA ILE A 238 9.05 -22.66 9.25
C ILE A 238 10.51 -22.74 8.82
N VAL A 239 11.05 -23.96 8.67
CA VAL A 239 12.42 -24.23 8.23
C VAL A 239 12.46 -25.41 7.26
N PRO A 240 13.17 -25.27 6.13
CA PRO A 240 13.78 -24.07 5.57
C PRO A 240 12.75 -23.22 4.83
N TYR A 241 12.73 -21.92 5.11
CA TYR A 241 11.93 -20.91 4.42
C TYR A 241 12.70 -19.61 4.50
N GLN A 242 13.55 -19.31 3.51
CA GLN A 242 14.43 -18.15 3.53
C GLN A 242 15.16 -17.94 2.20
N VAL A 243 16.03 -16.92 2.20
CA VAL A 243 17.02 -16.69 1.14
C VAL A 243 18.22 -17.62 1.34
N PHE A 244 18.68 -18.24 0.26
CA PHE A 244 19.88 -19.07 0.20
C PHE A 244 20.91 -18.48 -0.77
N PRO A 245 22.22 -18.57 -0.45
CA PRO A 245 23.27 -18.20 -1.40
C PRO A 245 23.31 -19.21 -2.54
N THR A 246 23.62 -18.74 -3.74
CA THR A 246 23.92 -19.54 -4.93
C THR A 246 25.31 -19.18 -5.45
N ALA A 247 25.82 -19.87 -6.45
CA ALA A 247 27.15 -19.63 -7.01
C ALA A 247 27.28 -18.22 -7.65
N ASP A 248 26.15 -17.62 -8.03
CA ASP A 248 26.05 -16.36 -8.78
C ASP A 248 25.11 -15.33 -8.14
N GLY A 249 24.71 -15.54 -6.88
CA GLY A 249 23.85 -14.60 -6.14
C GLY A 249 22.99 -15.26 -5.07
N TYR A 250 21.68 -15.06 -5.14
CA TYR A 250 20.74 -15.54 -4.12
C TYR A 250 19.45 -16.08 -4.76
N ALA A 251 18.84 -17.07 -4.10
CA ALA A 251 17.51 -17.58 -4.40
C ALA A 251 16.66 -17.65 -3.14
N ILE A 252 15.35 -17.44 -3.27
CA ILE A 252 14.37 -17.72 -2.23
C ILE A 252 13.95 -19.18 -2.37
N VAL A 253 13.95 -19.93 -1.25
CA VAL A 253 13.36 -21.27 -1.18
C VAL A 253 12.39 -21.31 0.00
N ALA A 254 11.16 -21.74 -0.26
CA ALA A 254 10.06 -21.70 0.69
C ALA A 254 9.42 -23.09 0.84
N THR A 255 9.96 -23.95 1.70
CA THR A 255 9.37 -25.26 1.97
C THR A 255 8.30 -25.14 3.05
N GLY A 256 7.02 -25.11 2.65
CA GLY A 256 5.89 -24.95 3.57
C GLY A 256 5.48 -26.25 4.30
N ASN A 257 6.03 -27.41 3.93
CA ASN A 257 5.71 -28.72 4.53
C ASN A 257 6.87 -29.73 4.38
N ASP A 258 6.74 -30.86 5.07
CA ASP A 258 7.80 -31.88 5.13
C ASP A 258 8.09 -32.52 3.76
N ASN A 259 7.07 -32.70 2.93
CA ASN A 259 7.26 -33.26 1.57
C ASN A 259 8.09 -32.32 0.68
N GLN A 260 7.85 -31.00 0.76
CA GLN A 260 8.66 -30.02 0.02
C GLN A 260 10.09 -29.96 0.53
N TYR A 261 10.30 -30.15 1.84
CA TYR A 261 11.64 -30.26 2.42
C TYR A 261 12.39 -31.49 1.87
N VAL A 262 11.76 -32.66 1.83
CA VAL A 262 12.35 -33.87 1.24
C VAL A 262 12.73 -33.65 -0.23
N LYS A 263 11.84 -33.06 -1.02
CA LYS A 263 12.09 -32.74 -2.42
C LYS A 263 13.25 -31.74 -2.58
N PHE A 264 13.34 -30.74 -1.74
CA PHE A 264 14.44 -29.79 -1.74
C PHE A 264 15.79 -30.50 -1.46
N CYS A 265 15.85 -31.35 -0.44
CA CYS A 265 17.04 -32.16 -0.16
C CYS A 265 17.43 -33.06 -1.37
N ASN A 266 16.47 -33.66 -2.03
CA ASN A 266 16.72 -34.51 -3.21
C ASN A 266 17.27 -33.68 -4.38
N VAL A 267 16.76 -32.49 -4.64
CA VAL A 267 17.30 -31.57 -5.65
C VAL A 267 18.75 -31.20 -5.37
N LEU A 268 19.12 -31.07 -4.10
CA LEU A 268 20.49 -30.78 -3.66
C LEU A 268 21.41 -32.04 -3.66
N GLY A 269 20.89 -33.24 -3.96
CA GLY A 269 21.63 -34.46 -3.84
C GLY A 269 21.98 -34.86 -2.41
N ALA A 270 21.20 -34.42 -1.42
CA ALA A 270 21.41 -34.60 0.02
C ALA A 270 20.27 -35.37 0.68
N ALA A 271 19.94 -36.54 0.12
CA ALA A 271 18.86 -37.39 0.63
C ALA A 271 19.06 -37.80 2.10
N GLU A 272 20.29 -37.86 2.58
CA GLU A 272 20.63 -38.12 3.98
C GLU A 272 20.09 -37.06 4.95
N LEU A 273 19.97 -35.78 4.51
CA LEU A 273 19.33 -34.72 5.30
C LEU A 273 17.83 -34.95 5.44
N ALA A 274 17.18 -35.43 4.36
CA ALA A 274 15.76 -35.75 4.38
C ALA A 274 15.44 -36.96 5.27
N GLN A 275 16.37 -37.91 5.36
CA GLN A 275 16.23 -39.13 6.18
C GLN A 275 16.66 -38.96 7.63
N ASN A 276 17.30 -37.84 7.98
CA ASN A 276 17.74 -37.58 9.34
C ASN A 276 16.54 -37.42 10.28
N PRO A 277 16.42 -38.24 11.36
CA PRO A 277 15.32 -38.18 12.31
C PRO A 277 15.15 -36.80 12.98
N GLU A 278 16.25 -36.04 13.12
CA GLU A 278 16.21 -34.70 13.70
C GLU A 278 15.55 -33.65 12.79
N TYR A 279 15.46 -33.93 11.48
CA TYR A 279 14.92 -33.00 10.47
C TYR A 279 13.62 -33.47 9.82
N LYS A 280 13.07 -34.59 10.29
CA LYS A 280 11.90 -35.23 9.67
C LYS A 280 10.65 -34.36 9.66
N ASP A 281 10.50 -33.51 10.66
CA ASP A 281 9.35 -32.59 10.80
C ASP A 281 9.81 -31.16 11.08
N ASN A 282 8.89 -30.20 10.95
CA ASN A 282 9.22 -28.77 11.13
C ASN A 282 9.70 -28.45 12.55
N VAL A 283 9.22 -29.15 13.59
CA VAL A 283 9.64 -28.92 14.97
C VAL A 283 11.10 -29.29 15.15
N GLY A 284 11.53 -30.42 14.63
CA GLY A 284 12.92 -30.84 14.62
C GLY A 284 13.81 -29.87 13.84
N ARG A 285 13.38 -29.47 12.66
CA ARG A 285 14.11 -28.49 11.83
C ARG A 285 14.23 -27.12 12.49
N LEU A 286 13.21 -26.65 13.18
CA LEU A 286 13.26 -25.41 13.98
C LEU A 286 14.28 -25.49 15.10
N LYS A 287 14.32 -26.63 15.82
CA LYS A 287 15.28 -26.87 16.91
C LYS A 287 16.72 -26.88 16.42
N HIS A 288 16.95 -27.39 15.22
CA HIS A 288 18.28 -27.53 14.62
C HIS A 288 18.53 -26.55 13.46
N ARG A 289 17.84 -25.40 13.46
CA ARG A 289 17.83 -24.43 12.38
C ARG A 289 19.23 -24.07 11.89
N GLU A 290 20.10 -23.62 12.75
CA GLU A 290 21.42 -23.09 12.37
C GLU A 290 22.27 -24.15 11.66
N VAL A 291 22.32 -25.36 12.21
CA VAL A 291 23.09 -26.47 11.64
C VAL A 291 22.51 -26.90 10.29
N LEU A 292 21.19 -27.06 10.21
CA LEU A 292 20.52 -27.47 8.98
C LEU A 292 20.68 -26.41 7.88
N ILE A 293 20.44 -25.16 8.19
CA ILE A 293 20.57 -24.05 7.22
C ILE A 293 22.01 -23.91 6.73
N GLY A 294 23.01 -24.06 7.62
CA GLY A 294 24.42 -24.09 7.23
C GLY A 294 24.74 -25.17 6.19
N LYS A 295 24.23 -26.39 6.41
CA LYS A 295 24.41 -27.51 5.46
C LYS A 295 23.73 -27.23 4.12
N LEU A 296 22.46 -26.79 4.12
CA LEU A 296 21.71 -26.47 2.91
C LEU A 296 22.36 -25.33 2.14
N SER A 297 22.80 -24.27 2.83
CA SER A 297 23.48 -23.12 2.21
C SER A 297 24.80 -23.51 1.54
N ALA A 298 25.55 -24.42 2.14
CA ALA A 298 26.81 -24.93 1.55
C ALA A 298 26.55 -25.72 0.25
N LEU A 299 25.39 -26.37 0.11
CA LEU A 299 24.99 -27.08 -1.09
C LEU A 299 24.45 -26.14 -2.17
N THR A 300 23.56 -25.22 -1.82
CA THR A 300 23.00 -24.24 -2.75
C THR A 300 24.07 -23.32 -3.34
N ALA A 301 25.07 -22.91 -2.54
CA ALA A 301 26.19 -22.06 -2.97
C ALA A 301 27.04 -22.67 -4.12
N ARG A 302 26.90 -23.96 -4.37
CA ARG A 302 27.60 -24.67 -5.47
C ARG A 302 26.79 -24.70 -6.77
N MET A 303 25.51 -24.29 -6.73
CA MET A 303 24.60 -24.30 -7.87
C MET A 303 24.39 -22.89 -8.40
N LYS A 304 24.27 -22.73 -9.70
CA LYS A 304 23.80 -21.48 -10.28
C LYS A 304 22.33 -21.28 -9.91
N ARG A 305 21.94 -20.02 -9.72
CA ARG A 305 20.59 -19.63 -9.29
C ARG A 305 19.52 -20.24 -10.20
N ASP A 306 19.64 -20.00 -11.50
CA ASP A 306 18.61 -20.40 -12.46
C ASP A 306 18.50 -21.94 -12.57
N ASP A 307 19.63 -22.67 -12.53
CA ASP A 307 19.64 -24.15 -12.48
C ASP A 307 18.94 -24.70 -11.22
N LEU A 308 19.14 -24.02 -10.07
CA LEU A 308 18.48 -24.41 -8.82
C LEU A 308 16.98 -24.15 -8.91
N LEU A 309 16.56 -22.98 -9.41
CA LEU A 309 15.16 -22.60 -9.52
C LEU A 309 14.40 -23.54 -10.47
N GLU A 310 14.95 -23.85 -11.65
CA GLU A 310 14.35 -24.79 -12.61
C GLU A 310 14.12 -26.18 -12.00
N LYS A 311 15.13 -26.71 -11.29
CA LYS A 311 15.01 -28.02 -10.62
C LYS A 311 13.98 -28.03 -9.50
N LEU A 312 13.88 -26.95 -8.73
CA LEU A 312 12.89 -26.83 -7.64
C LEU A 312 11.48 -26.69 -8.21
N GLU A 313 11.29 -25.90 -9.26
CA GLU A 313 10.02 -25.76 -9.95
C GLU A 313 9.53 -27.11 -10.51
N ALA A 314 10.40 -27.86 -11.18
CA ALA A 314 10.08 -29.18 -11.71
C ALA A 314 9.62 -30.17 -10.62
N GLN A 315 10.03 -29.99 -9.37
CA GLN A 315 9.59 -30.78 -8.22
C GLN A 315 8.40 -30.16 -7.46
N GLY A 316 7.90 -28.99 -7.87
CA GLY A 316 6.83 -28.26 -7.17
C GLY A 316 7.25 -27.74 -5.79
N VAL A 317 8.52 -27.39 -5.63
CA VAL A 317 9.03 -26.71 -4.45
C VAL A 317 9.00 -25.19 -4.71
N PRO A 318 8.25 -24.40 -3.92
CA PRO A 318 8.20 -22.97 -4.12
C PRO A 318 9.58 -22.32 -3.97
N ALA A 319 10.03 -21.67 -5.02
CA ALA A 319 11.31 -20.97 -5.07
C ALA A 319 11.21 -19.79 -6.05
N GLY A 320 12.10 -18.82 -5.94
CA GLY A 320 12.12 -17.68 -6.85
C GLY A 320 13.36 -16.81 -6.73
N PRO A 321 13.59 -15.92 -7.70
CA PRO A 321 14.64 -14.93 -7.66
C PRO A 321 14.30 -13.79 -6.70
N ILE A 322 15.29 -12.96 -6.38
CA ILE A 322 15.10 -11.64 -5.78
C ILE A 322 15.28 -10.62 -6.92
N ASN A 323 14.18 -10.06 -7.38
CA ASN A 323 14.16 -9.11 -8.49
C ASN A 323 14.39 -7.67 -7.99
N ASP A 324 15.14 -6.88 -8.74
CA ASP A 324 15.08 -5.43 -8.64
C ASP A 324 13.85 -4.88 -9.39
N VAL A 325 13.62 -3.56 -9.29
CA VAL A 325 12.41 -2.94 -9.86
C VAL A 325 12.37 -3.02 -11.39
N GLU A 326 13.52 -3.00 -12.07
CA GLU A 326 13.59 -3.18 -13.52
C GLU A 326 13.19 -4.61 -13.91
N GLN A 327 13.73 -5.59 -13.20
CA GLN A 327 13.40 -7.01 -13.40
C GLN A 327 11.92 -7.29 -13.11
N VAL A 328 11.32 -6.65 -12.10
CA VAL A 328 9.88 -6.76 -11.81
C VAL A 328 9.05 -6.33 -13.03
N PHE A 329 9.35 -5.21 -13.67
CA PHE A 329 8.56 -4.74 -14.81
C PHE A 329 8.88 -5.48 -16.13
N ASN A 330 9.96 -6.26 -16.18
CA ASN A 330 10.30 -7.17 -17.27
C ASN A 330 9.85 -8.63 -17.00
N ASP A 331 9.31 -8.93 -15.83
CA ASP A 331 8.82 -10.25 -15.47
C ASP A 331 7.60 -10.65 -16.30
N PRO A 332 7.58 -11.85 -16.95
CA PRO A 332 6.49 -12.28 -17.81
C PRO A 332 5.12 -12.29 -17.12
N GLN A 333 5.06 -12.66 -15.83
CA GLN A 333 3.81 -12.67 -15.07
C GLN A 333 3.31 -11.26 -14.79
N VAL A 334 4.21 -10.33 -14.45
CA VAL A 334 3.89 -8.91 -14.22
C VAL A 334 3.39 -8.25 -15.50
N ILE A 335 4.03 -8.55 -16.64
CA ILE A 335 3.62 -8.09 -17.98
C ILE A 335 2.24 -8.67 -18.33
N HIS A 336 2.06 -9.98 -18.21
CA HIS A 336 0.77 -10.65 -18.48
C HIS A 336 -0.37 -10.06 -17.62
N ARG A 337 -0.09 -9.75 -16.36
CA ARG A 337 -1.03 -9.11 -15.44
C ARG A 337 -1.27 -7.63 -15.75
N ALA A 338 -0.55 -7.04 -16.70
CA ALA A 338 -0.63 -5.63 -17.09
C ALA A 338 -0.51 -4.68 -15.88
N MET A 339 0.53 -4.90 -15.04
CA MET A 339 0.73 -4.10 -13.84
C MET A 339 1.27 -2.70 -14.14
N LYS A 340 2.07 -2.55 -15.21
CA LYS A 340 2.51 -1.24 -15.71
C LYS A 340 1.39 -0.59 -16.53
N LEU A 341 1.18 0.70 -16.32
CA LEU A 341 0.29 1.56 -17.10
C LEU A 341 1.10 2.68 -17.76
N ASP A 342 0.71 3.05 -18.98
CA ASP A 342 1.16 4.25 -19.67
C ASP A 342 -0.10 5.07 -20.01
N LEU A 343 -0.40 6.09 -19.19
CA LEU A 343 -1.64 6.86 -19.26
C LEU A 343 -1.46 8.08 -20.16
N PRO A 344 -2.21 8.20 -21.27
CA PRO A 344 -2.08 9.32 -22.19
C PRO A 344 -2.21 10.67 -21.47
N SER A 345 -1.31 11.62 -21.78
CA SER A 345 -1.30 12.95 -21.19
C SER A 345 -0.67 13.96 -22.16
N ASP A 346 -1.48 14.90 -22.64
CA ASP A 346 -1.02 15.99 -23.51
C ASP A 346 -0.09 16.97 -22.78
N ALA A 347 -0.09 16.94 -21.43
CA ALA A 347 0.77 17.77 -20.61
C ALA A 347 2.18 17.18 -20.43
N ALA A 348 2.34 15.87 -20.57
CA ALA A 348 3.63 15.20 -20.42
C ALA A 348 4.43 15.24 -21.71
N ARG A 349 5.73 15.60 -21.64
CA ARG A 349 6.64 15.61 -22.81
C ARG A 349 6.74 14.25 -23.48
N SER A 350 6.65 13.16 -22.70
CA SER A 350 6.63 11.78 -23.20
C SER A 350 5.31 11.36 -23.87
N GLY A 351 4.26 12.21 -23.81
CA GLY A 351 2.91 11.89 -24.25
C GLY A 351 2.12 11.00 -23.29
N SER A 352 2.74 10.55 -22.20
CA SER A 352 2.06 9.71 -21.18
C SER A 352 2.67 9.89 -19.81
N ILE A 353 1.89 9.54 -18.77
CA ILE A 353 2.33 9.44 -17.38
C ILE A 353 2.32 7.95 -16.99
N PRO A 354 3.46 7.38 -16.55
CA PRO A 354 3.50 5.98 -16.13
C PRO A 354 2.75 5.78 -14.80
N GLY A 355 2.25 4.56 -14.59
CA GLY A 355 1.58 4.18 -13.36
C GLY A 355 1.68 2.69 -13.06
N VAL A 356 1.32 2.33 -11.83
CA VAL A 356 1.18 0.93 -11.42
C VAL A 356 -0.29 0.67 -11.11
N ARG A 357 -0.85 -0.35 -11.74
CA ARG A 357 -2.28 -0.69 -11.63
C ARG A 357 -2.64 -1.18 -10.22
N THR A 358 -3.84 -0.82 -9.74
CA THR A 358 -4.45 -1.47 -8.57
C THR A 358 -4.60 -2.98 -8.81
N PRO A 359 -4.14 -3.86 -7.87
CA PRO A 359 -4.04 -5.30 -8.11
C PRO A 359 -5.37 -6.05 -8.02
N ILE A 360 -6.48 -5.40 -8.41
CA ILE A 360 -7.83 -5.96 -8.36
C ILE A 360 -8.29 -6.32 -9.77
N ILE A 361 -8.85 -7.51 -9.92
CA ILE A 361 -9.51 -7.97 -11.15
C ILE A 361 -10.88 -8.52 -10.76
N ILE A 362 -11.94 -8.03 -11.42
CA ILE A 362 -13.33 -8.44 -11.19
C ILE A 362 -13.87 -8.93 -12.52
N ASP A 363 -14.25 -10.19 -12.63
CA ASP A 363 -14.76 -10.83 -13.85
C ASP A 363 -13.92 -10.52 -15.10
N GLY A 364 -12.60 -10.59 -14.95
CA GLY A 364 -11.63 -10.29 -16.01
C GLY A 364 -11.35 -8.80 -16.23
N TRP A 365 -12.17 -7.90 -15.69
CA TRP A 365 -11.89 -6.47 -15.73
C TRP A 365 -10.77 -6.11 -14.73
N ARG A 366 -9.74 -5.47 -15.25
CA ARG A 366 -8.58 -5.00 -14.46
C ARG A 366 -8.86 -3.60 -13.95
N ALA A 367 -8.93 -3.43 -12.63
CA ALA A 367 -9.23 -2.14 -12.02
C ALA A 367 -8.10 -1.13 -12.29
N ALA A 368 -8.38 -0.15 -13.12
CA ALA A 368 -7.53 0.99 -13.39
C ALA A 368 -8.37 2.15 -13.93
N SER A 369 -8.05 3.37 -13.52
CA SER A 369 -8.53 4.55 -14.20
C SER A 369 -7.70 4.80 -15.46
N GLU A 370 -8.35 5.19 -16.53
CA GLU A 370 -7.70 5.61 -17.78
C GLU A 370 -7.23 7.07 -17.73
N ARG A 371 -7.72 7.83 -16.74
CA ARG A 371 -7.32 9.22 -16.52
C ARG A 371 -5.98 9.23 -15.78
N PRO A 372 -4.98 9.98 -16.25
CA PRO A 372 -3.75 10.21 -15.50
C PRO A 372 -4.02 11.02 -14.22
N SER A 373 -3.00 11.20 -13.39
CA SER A 373 -3.07 12.12 -12.25
C SER A 373 -3.14 13.56 -12.76
N PRO A 374 -3.98 14.41 -12.13
CA PRO A 374 -4.29 15.75 -12.65
C PRO A 374 -3.14 16.74 -12.43
N ARG A 375 -3.05 17.74 -13.29
CA ARG A 375 -2.34 18.98 -12.96
C ARG A 375 -3.07 19.71 -11.83
N LEU A 376 -2.36 20.60 -11.14
CA LEU A 376 -2.93 21.41 -10.08
C LEU A 376 -4.10 22.26 -10.63
N GLY A 377 -5.28 22.14 -10.03
CA GLY A 377 -6.46 22.90 -10.39
C GLY A 377 -7.05 22.59 -11.77
N GLU A 378 -6.59 21.57 -12.46
CA GLU A 378 -6.95 21.25 -13.84
C GLU A 378 -8.45 21.22 -14.10
N HIS A 379 -9.23 20.80 -13.12
CA HIS A 379 -10.68 20.65 -13.24
C HIS A 379 -11.49 21.69 -12.48
N SER A 380 -10.85 22.78 -12.00
CA SER A 380 -11.51 23.77 -11.14
C SER A 380 -12.76 24.36 -11.78
N ALA A 381 -12.67 24.84 -13.03
CA ALA A 381 -13.81 25.43 -13.72
C ALA A 381 -14.96 24.44 -13.98
N GLU A 382 -14.63 23.17 -14.29
CA GLU A 382 -15.61 22.10 -14.48
C GLU A 382 -16.35 21.82 -13.17
N ILE A 383 -15.60 21.60 -12.09
CA ILE A 383 -16.14 21.27 -10.77
C ILE A 383 -16.99 22.40 -10.21
N LEU A 384 -16.55 23.67 -10.37
CA LEU A 384 -17.33 24.84 -9.94
C LEU A 384 -18.66 24.93 -10.67
N ARG A 385 -18.67 24.71 -12.01
CA ARG A 385 -19.93 24.67 -12.78
C ARG A 385 -20.88 23.57 -12.31
N GLU A 386 -20.37 22.37 -12.00
CA GLU A 386 -21.19 21.27 -11.48
C GLU A 386 -21.93 21.62 -10.19
N ILE A 387 -21.36 22.48 -9.34
CA ILE A 387 -21.97 22.89 -8.08
C ILE A 387 -22.70 24.24 -8.14
N GLY A 388 -22.76 24.85 -9.33
CA GLY A 388 -23.43 26.14 -9.54
C GLY A 388 -22.68 27.33 -8.97
N GLU A 389 -21.35 27.33 -9.10
CA GLU A 389 -20.42 28.38 -8.62
C GLU A 389 -19.59 29.02 -9.75
N ALA A 390 -19.89 28.75 -11.00
CA ALA A 390 -19.23 29.34 -12.18
C ALA A 390 -20.06 30.47 -12.79
#